data_062a933c14f5d80f5b181d78911228ea
#
_entry.id   062a933c14f5d80f5b181d78911228ea
#
_cell.length_a   1.000
_cell.length_b   1.000
_cell.length_c   1.000
_cell.angle_alpha   90.00
_cell.angle_beta   90.00
_cell.angle_gamma   90.00
#
_symmetry.space_group_name_H-M   'P 1'
#
loop_
_entity.id
_entity.type
_entity.pdbx_description
1 polymer ?
#
loop_
_entity_poly.entity_id
_entity_poly.type
_entity_poly.pdbx_seq_one_letter_code
_entity_poly.pdbx_strand_id
1 'polypeptide(L)'
;MRHPALNKPPRAVSADFPLTLLEDIAAIGEDPAAILTRLRLPFAVDDLRQGRVRLISDEHFMAIYRTCITLLSDHANRERNLPPMSKDEVDMLCYCVINCETLEAVIQRAVRFCAMLGGRAAELSLEIQDQDAIFHMDTLRLPHSTSGLFADLTGLSFYHRLFSWLIGEAIPIAGYAVTYEHRGNTETLLRLFHHPLLYRQQGNHFRFPARYLAKPVVRSYPRLVELLRLFPFDLMRDPSGEFHFAEAIEHLINTQLARGETVPTVAQLANVFNISSATFRRRLADESVSLRDIKERCRRRLAMELLAPGSRLKIAEVAIRLGFGDARAFRRAFVQWTERSPNAHRTALAHALPQASCSEALGAAPRSQVPGRRSPHTPSPAIPATSRGSPSKRQPSR
;
A
#
# COMPACT_ATOMS: atom_id res chain seq x y z
N MET A 1 32.22 -24.53 8.82
CA MET A 1 32.16 -23.11 9.19
C MET A 1 30.75 -22.59 8.87
N ARG A 2 29.96 -22.33 9.90
CA ARG A 2 28.58 -21.81 9.74
C ARG A 2 28.69 -20.30 9.59
N HIS A 3 28.33 -19.76 8.43
CA HIS A 3 28.13 -18.32 8.27
C HIS A 3 26.94 -17.91 9.15
N PRO A 4 27.07 -16.87 9.99
CA PRO A 4 25.95 -16.31 10.71
C PRO A 4 25.03 -15.65 9.69
N ALA A 5 23.78 -16.12 9.61
CA ALA A 5 22.72 -15.43 8.92
C ALA A 5 22.67 -13.99 9.47
N LEU A 6 22.95 -13.02 8.62
CA LEU A 6 22.77 -11.60 8.90
C LEU A 6 21.30 -11.39 9.22
N ASN A 7 20.99 -11.42 10.50
CA ASN A 7 19.73 -10.97 11.06
C ASN A 7 19.73 -9.43 10.88
N LYS A 8 19.37 -8.96 9.68
CA LYS A 8 19.14 -7.53 9.45
C LYS A 8 18.05 -7.13 10.43
N PRO A 9 18.29 -6.19 11.36
CA PRO A 9 17.24 -5.77 12.29
C PRO A 9 16.03 -5.32 11.47
N PRO A 10 14.79 -5.56 11.95
CA PRO A 10 13.60 -5.08 11.26
C PRO A 10 13.79 -3.57 11.05
N ARG A 11 13.73 -3.15 9.78
CA ARG A 11 13.84 -1.74 9.45
C ARG A 11 12.70 -1.03 10.16
N ALA A 12 13.03 -0.04 10.95
CA ALA A 12 12.07 0.73 11.71
C ALA A 12 11.98 2.14 11.13
N VAL A 13 10.77 2.66 11.05
CA VAL A 13 10.44 4.01 10.54
C VAL A 13 10.06 4.87 11.73
N SER A 14 10.45 6.17 11.72
CA SER A 14 10.01 7.13 12.74
C SER A 14 8.49 7.22 12.75
N ALA A 15 7.91 7.20 13.95
CA ALA A 15 6.47 7.30 14.17
C ALA A 15 5.89 8.67 13.81
N ASP A 16 6.70 9.72 13.71
CA ASP A 16 6.27 11.07 13.34
C ASP A 16 5.60 11.10 11.96
N PHE A 17 6.05 10.22 11.08
CA PHE A 17 5.61 10.19 9.71
C PHE A 17 4.21 9.58 9.51
N PRO A 18 3.93 8.36 9.99
CA PRO A 18 2.56 7.86 10.00
C PRO A 18 1.63 8.72 10.82
N LEU A 19 2.11 9.37 11.89
CA LEU A 19 1.30 10.31 12.65
C LEU A 19 0.83 11.49 11.79
N THR A 20 1.74 12.09 11.01
CA THR A 20 1.37 13.17 10.07
C THR A 20 0.33 12.72 9.05
N LEU A 21 0.48 11.52 8.48
CA LEU A 21 -0.52 10.97 7.57
C LEU A 21 -1.88 10.74 8.23
N LEU A 22 -1.88 10.25 9.47
CA LEU A 22 -3.11 10.05 10.25
C LEU A 22 -3.77 11.38 10.64
N GLU A 23 -2.99 12.43 10.87
CA GLU A 23 -3.50 13.78 11.10
C GLU A 23 -4.12 14.38 9.83
N ASP A 24 -3.50 14.18 8.67
CA ASP A 24 -4.08 14.55 7.38
C ASP A 24 -5.40 13.80 7.10
N ILE A 25 -5.48 12.52 7.50
CA ILE A 25 -6.72 11.73 7.43
C ILE A 25 -7.80 12.30 8.35
N ALA A 26 -7.45 12.70 9.58
CA ALA A 26 -8.39 13.35 10.48
C ALA A 26 -8.92 14.69 9.91
N ALA A 27 -8.05 15.44 9.23
CA ALA A 27 -8.41 16.72 8.62
C ALA A 27 -9.44 16.58 7.48
N ILE A 28 -9.53 15.42 6.84
CA ILE A 28 -10.56 15.11 5.81
C ILE A 28 -11.82 14.42 6.39
N GLY A 29 -11.93 14.32 7.71
CA GLY A 29 -13.09 13.78 8.40
C GLY A 29 -13.11 12.26 8.58
N GLU A 30 -12.03 11.57 8.27
CA GLU A 30 -11.87 10.13 8.52
C GLU A 30 -11.33 9.88 9.94
N ASP A 31 -11.62 8.72 10.52
CA ASP A 31 -11.17 8.36 11.87
C ASP A 31 -9.83 7.59 11.86
N PRO A 32 -8.71 8.21 12.29
CA PRO A 32 -7.42 7.54 12.39
C PRO A 32 -7.42 6.32 13.31
N ALA A 33 -8.20 6.33 14.40
CA ALA A 33 -8.25 5.22 15.33
C ALA A 33 -8.95 4.00 14.72
N ALA A 34 -10.00 4.21 13.94
CA ALA A 34 -10.67 3.16 13.19
C ALA A 34 -9.72 2.54 12.13
N ILE A 35 -8.86 3.34 11.51
CA ILE A 35 -7.86 2.85 10.56
C ILE A 35 -6.86 1.92 11.25
N LEU A 36 -6.25 2.34 12.36
CA LEU A 36 -5.29 1.52 13.09
C LEU A 36 -5.92 0.22 13.60
N THR A 37 -7.17 0.28 14.07
CA THR A 37 -7.95 -0.89 14.52
C THR A 37 -8.20 -1.85 13.36
N ARG A 38 -8.62 -1.36 12.19
CA ARG A 38 -8.85 -2.17 10.98
C ARG A 38 -7.58 -2.84 10.51
N LEU A 39 -6.45 -2.17 10.61
CA LEU A 39 -5.12 -2.68 10.28
C LEU A 39 -4.56 -3.60 11.39
N ARG A 40 -5.27 -3.72 12.53
CA ARG A 40 -4.86 -4.55 13.68
C ARG A 40 -3.46 -4.19 14.19
N LEU A 41 -3.15 -2.90 14.25
CA LEU A 41 -1.84 -2.45 14.72
C LEU A 41 -1.76 -2.50 16.25
N PRO A 42 -0.58 -2.81 16.82
CA PRO A 42 -0.41 -3.00 18.26
C PRO A 42 -0.25 -1.68 19.05
N PHE A 43 -0.64 -0.55 18.50
CA PHE A 43 -0.54 0.78 19.09
C PHE A 43 -1.71 1.67 18.65
N ALA A 44 -2.02 2.66 19.47
CA ALA A 44 -3.04 3.67 19.20
C ALA A 44 -2.42 4.98 18.66
N VAL A 45 -3.27 5.86 18.12
CA VAL A 45 -2.85 7.19 17.63
C VAL A 45 -2.20 7.99 18.77
N ASP A 46 -2.73 7.91 19.99
CA ASP A 46 -2.19 8.62 21.15
C ASP A 46 -0.83 8.08 21.60
N ASP A 47 -0.51 6.81 21.31
CA ASP A 47 0.84 6.28 21.56
C ASP A 47 1.89 6.91 20.67
N LEU A 48 1.50 7.21 19.42
CA LEU A 48 2.35 7.96 18.48
C LEU A 48 2.49 9.42 18.91
N ARG A 49 1.38 10.10 19.23
CA ARG A 49 1.39 11.52 19.66
C ARG A 49 2.20 11.77 20.93
N GLN A 50 2.11 10.87 21.88
CA GLN A 50 2.80 11.00 23.16
C GLN A 50 4.23 10.46 23.13
N GLY A 51 4.71 9.99 21.95
CA GLY A 51 6.04 9.44 21.80
C GLY A 51 6.29 8.14 22.57
N ARG A 52 5.22 7.44 23.02
CA ARG A 52 5.33 6.10 23.61
C ARG A 52 5.79 5.07 22.60
N VAL A 53 5.37 5.23 21.35
CA VAL A 53 5.86 4.49 20.18
C VAL A 53 6.62 5.46 19.29
N ARG A 54 7.94 5.36 19.26
CA ARG A 54 8.82 6.24 18.45
C ARG A 54 9.25 5.63 17.14
N LEU A 55 9.22 4.32 17.06
CA LEU A 55 9.60 3.55 15.87
C LEU A 55 8.55 2.50 15.59
N ILE A 56 8.17 2.35 14.35
CA ILE A 56 7.27 1.28 13.87
C ILE A 56 7.97 0.44 12.81
N SER A 57 7.54 -0.80 12.64
CA SER A 57 8.09 -1.66 11.59
C SER A 57 7.75 -1.12 10.19
N ASP A 58 8.60 -1.39 9.20
CA ASP A 58 8.32 -1.09 7.80
C ASP A 58 6.95 -1.63 7.34
N GLU A 59 6.57 -2.81 7.83
CA GLU A 59 5.30 -3.46 7.50
C GLU A 59 4.10 -2.65 8.02
N HIS A 60 4.13 -2.25 9.29
CA HIS A 60 3.10 -1.41 9.89
C HIS A 60 3.01 -0.05 9.20
N PHE A 61 4.17 0.55 8.93
CA PHE A 61 4.22 1.81 8.20
C PHE A 61 3.58 1.69 6.81
N MET A 62 3.95 0.67 6.04
CA MET A 62 3.39 0.46 4.70
C MET A 62 1.89 0.18 4.73
N ALA A 63 1.37 -0.50 5.75
CA ALA A 63 -0.06 -0.71 5.91
C ALA A 63 -0.81 0.61 6.15
N ILE A 64 -0.29 1.47 7.04
CA ILE A 64 -0.83 2.82 7.30
C ILE A 64 -0.74 3.65 6.02
N TYR A 65 0.44 3.73 5.42
CA TYR A 65 0.70 4.51 4.22
C TYR A 65 -0.29 4.19 3.09
N ARG A 66 -0.43 2.91 2.74
CA ARG A 66 -1.37 2.47 1.70
C ARG A 66 -2.79 2.93 1.96
N THR A 67 -3.25 2.68 3.18
CA THR A 67 -4.62 3.02 3.57
C THR A 67 -4.84 4.52 3.53
N CYS A 68 -3.93 5.29 4.10
CA CYS A 68 -4.02 6.75 4.12
C CYS A 68 -3.95 7.34 2.70
N ILE A 69 -3.00 6.91 1.87
CA ILE A 69 -2.87 7.42 0.50
C ILE A 69 -4.11 7.13 -0.34
N THR A 70 -4.71 5.95 -0.18
CA THR A 70 -5.96 5.62 -0.88
C THR A 70 -7.08 6.57 -0.45
N LEU A 71 -7.30 6.74 0.84
CA LEU A 71 -8.35 7.61 1.37
C LEU A 71 -8.15 9.08 0.98
N LEU A 72 -6.92 9.57 1.08
CA LEU A 72 -6.55 10.95 0.70
C LEU A 72 -6.71 11.18 -0.81
N SER A 73 -6.35 10.19 -1.63
CA SER A 73 -6.56 10.25 -3.07
C SER A 73 -8.05 10.25 -3.41
N ASP A 74 -8.84 9.39 -2.77
CA ASP A 74 -10.29 9.33 -2.97
C ASP A 74 -10.97 10.63 -2.53
N HIS A 75 -10.52 11.26 -1.43
CA HIS A 75 -11.03 12.54 -0.97
C HIS A 75 -10.69 13.66 -1.97
N ALA A 76 -9.43 13.80 -2.36
CA ALA A 76 -8.98 14.81 -3.32
C ALA A 76 -9.69 14.67 -4.69
N ASN A 77 -10.02 13.45 -5.09
CA ASN A 77 -10.76 13.22 -6.33
C ASN A 77 -12.26 13.50 -6.21
N ARG A 78 -12.84 13.24 -5.01
CA ARG A 78 -14.24 13.65 -4.71
C ARG A 78 -14.41 15.17 -4.78
N GLU A 79 -13.47 15.94 -4.24
CA GLU A 79 -13.48 17.41 -4.35
C GLU A 79 -13.42 17.90 -5.80
N ARG A 80 -12.80 17.13 -6.69
CA ARG A 80 -12.70 17.44 -8.13
C ARG A 80 -13.78 16.80 -8.98
N ASN A 81 -14.70 16.03 -8.41
CA ASN A 81 -15.67 15.19 -9.11
C ASN A 81 -15.05 14.22 -10.15
N LEU A 82 -13.80 13.82 -9.93
CA LEU A 82 -13.09 12.91 -10.83
C LEU A 82 -12.64 11.67 -10.04
N PRO A 83 -12.96 10.45 -10.49
CA PRO A 83 -12.44 9.25 -9.86
C PRO A 83 -10.93 9.15 -10.07
N PRO A 84 -10.18 8.58 -9.09
CA PRO A 84 -8.76 8.35 -9.25
C PRO A 84 -8.48 7.39 -10.41
N MET A 85 -7.26 7.43 -10.91
CA MET A 85 -6.76 6.42 -11.83
C MET A 85 -6.79 5.04 -11.15
N SER A 86 -7.52 4.10 -11.74
CA SER A 86 -7.67 2.75 -11.21
C SER A 86 -6.40 1.91 -11.41
N LYS A 87 -6.27 0.80 -10.67
CA LYS A 87 -5.19 -0.17 -10.89
C LYS A 87 -5.17 -0.68 -12.33
N ASP A 88 -6.35 -0.98 -12.90
CA ASP A 88 -6.45 -1.47 -14.28
C ASP A 88 -5.97 -0.42 -15.29
N GLU A 89 -6.23 0.86 -15.05
CA GLU A 89 -5.72 1.94 -15.91
C GLU A 89 -4.21 2.10 -15.81
N VAL A 90 -3.61 1.91 -14.63
CA VAL A 90 -2.15 1.86 -14.45
C VAL A 90 -1.56 0.65 -15.18
N ASP A 91 -2.19 -0.51 -15.08
CA ASP A 91 -1.75 -1.71 -15.80
C ASP A 91 -1.84 -1.51 -17.31
N MET A 92 -2.94 -0.90 -17.80
CA MET A 92 -3.09 -0.57 -19.22
C MET A 92 -2.05 0.43 -19.70
N LEU A 93 -1.68 1.44 -18.92
CA LEU A 93 -0.55 2.32 -19.22
C LEU A 93 0.73 1.50 -19.44
N CYS A 94 1.05 0.60 -18.51
CA CYS A 94 2.22 -0.25 -18.58
C CYS A 94 2.18 -1.18 -19.81
N TYR A 95 1.02 -1.75 -20.15
CA TYR A 95 0.82 -2.56 -21.37
C TYR A 95 0.97 -1.73 -22.64
N CYS A 96 0.57 -0.47 -22.64
CA CYS A 96 0.74 0.42 -23.78
C CYS A 96 2.22 0.72 -24.06
N VAL A 97 3.06 0.85 -23.03
CA VAL A 97 4.44 1.31 -23.19
C VAL A 97 5.47 0.19 -23.38
N ILE A 98 5.15 -1.07 -23.00
CA ILE A 98 6.11 -2.19 -23.04
C ILE A 98 6.65 -2.50 -24.44
N ASN A 99 5.88 -2.22 -25.49
CA ASN A 99 6.25 -2.50 -26.87
C ASN A 99 6.83 -1.26 -27.58
N CYS A 100 7.23 -0.22 -26.85
CA CYS A 100 7.95 0.91 -27.43
C CYS A 100 9.40 0.52 -27.73
N GLU A 101 9.97 1.13 -28.75
CA GLU A 101 11.36 0.84 -29.14
C GLU A 101 12.38 1.50 -28.20
N THR A 102 12.11 2.73 -27.76
CA THR A 102 13.01 3.54 -26.94
C THR A 102 12.31 4.12 -25.71
N LEU A 103 13.10 4.57 -24.74
CA LEU A 103 12.57 5.26 -23.56
C LEU A 103 11.81 6.55 -23.94
N GLU A 104 12.28 7.29 -24.92
CA GLU A 104 11.58 8.47 -25.42
C GLU A 104 10.17 8.12 -25.91
N ALA A 105 10.05 7.07 -26.72
CA ALA A 105 8.75 6.59 -27.19
C ALA A 105 7.85 6.11 -26.03
N VAL A 106 8.43 5.50 -24.99
CA VAL A 106 7.72 5.14 -23.75
C VAL A 106 7.10 6.39 -23.10
N ILE A 107 7.91 7.42 -22.87
CA ILE A 107 7.47 8.65 -22.20
C ILE A 107 6.39 9.35 -23.04
N GLN A 108 6.60 9.50 -24.36
CA GLN A 108 5.62 10.12 -25.26
C GLN A 108 4.29 9.36 -25.27
N ARG A 109 4.32 8.03 -25.21
CA ARG A 109 3.12 7.20 -25.16
C ARG A 109 2.42 7.31 -23.81
N ALA A 110 3.17 7.38 -22.71
CA ALA A 110 2.63 7.62 -21.36
C ALA A 110 1.94 8.99 -21.28
N VAL A 111 2.54 10.05 -21.83
CA VAL A 111 1.95 11.37 -21.95
C VAL A 111 0.59 11.32 -22.65
N ARG A 112 0.52 10.67 -23.82
CA ARG A 112 -0.73 10.54 -24.59
C ARG A 112 -1.79 9.73 -23.83
N PHE A 113 -1.37 8.63 -23.17
CA PHE A 113 -2.29 7.81 -22.39
C PHE A 113 -2.90 8.60 -21.22
N CYS A 114 -2.07 9.31 -20.45
CA CYS A 114 -2.57 10.11 -19.33
C CYS A 114 -3.48 11.25 -19.81
N ALA A 115 -3.17 11.91 -20.93
CA ALA A 115 -4.01 12.94 -21.51
C ALA A 115 -5.41 12.43 -21.90
N MET A 116 -5.55 11.17 -22.33
CA MET A 116 -6.86 10.57 -22.63
C MET A 116 -7.75 10.39 -21.38
N LEU A 117 -7.17 10.37 -20.19
CA LEU A 117 -7.91 10.19 -18.94
C LEU A 117 -8.53 11.49 -18.42
N GLY A 118 -8.35 12.62 -19.13
CA GLY A 118 -9.12 13.85 -18.91
C GLY A 118 -9.01 14.42 -17.51
N GLY A 119 -7.79 14.57 -16.96
CA GLY A 119 -7.55 15.12 -15.61
C GLY A 119 -7.71 14.11 -14.47
N ARG A 120 -8.02 12.85 -14.75
CA ARG A 120 -8.00 11.74 -13.78
C ARG A 120 -6.56 11.24 -13.52
N ALA A 121 -5.69 11.39 -14.50
CA ALA A 121 -4.26 11.15 -14.38
C ALA A 121 -3.51 12.47 -14.25
N ALA A 122 -2.21 12.39 -13.88
CA ALA A 122 -1.32 13.53 -13.93
C ALA A 122 -1.10 13.98 -15.38
N GLU A 123 -0.89 15.27 -15.57
CA GLU A 123 -0.37 15.81 -16.82
C GLU A 123 1.13 15.54 -16.88
N LEU A 124 1.53 14.77 -17.89
CA LEU A 124 2.92 14.39 -18.08
C LEU A 124 3.51 15.19 -19.24
N SER A 125 4.77 15.59 -19.10
CA SER A 125 5.52 16.17 -20.22
C SER A 125 7.00 15.81 -20.13
N LEU A 126 7.68 15.92 -21.26
CA LEU A 126 9.11 15.72 -21.40
C LEU A 126 9.71 16.98 -22.02
N GLU A 127 10.66 17.56 -21.34
CA GLU A 127 11.46 18.70 -21.81
C GLU A 127 12.92 18.26 -21.97
N ILE A 128 13.60 18.77 -22.99
CA ILE A 128 15.03 18.53 -23.21
C ILE A 128 15.74 19.86 -23.09
N GLN A 129 16.64 19.97 -22.13
CA GLN A 129 17.50 21.12 -21.92
C GLN A 129 18.95 20.69 -22.01
N ASP A 130 19.64 21.12 -23.05
CA ASP A 130 21.06 20.77 -23.32
C ASP A 130 21.29 19.26 -23.37
N GLN A 131 21.94 18.70 -22.35
CA GLN A 131 22.24 17.27 -22.23
C GLN A 131 21.31 16.53 -21.25
N ASP A 132 20.33 17.22 -20.70
CA ASP A 132 19.40 16.67 -19.73
C ASP A 132 17.99 16.56 -20.29
N ALA A 133 17.31 15.51 -19.88
CA ALA A 133 15.88 15.31 -20.04
C ALA A 133 15.19 15.56 -18.71
N ILE A 134 14.08 16.29 -18.74
CA ILE A 134 13.29 16.63 -17.57
C ILE A 134 11.90 16.01 -17.78
N PHE A 135 11.57 15.04 -16.93
CA PHE A 135 10.23 14.45 -16.91
C PHE A 135 9.38 15.16 -15.88
N HIS A 136 8.35 15.86 -16.36
CA HIS A 136 7.40 16.59 -15.52
C HIS A 136 6.15 15.77 -15.27
N MET A 137 5.61 15.90 -14.06
CA MET A 137 4.35 15.29 -13.65
C MET A 137 3.53 16.28 -12.83
N ASP A 138 2.52 16.88 -13.42
CA ASP A 138 1.57 17.73 -12.73
C ASP A 138 0.30 16.96 -12.40
N THR A 139 0.05 16.78 -11.11
CA THR A 139 -1.14 16.08 -10.62
C THR A 139 -2.34 17.01 -10.48
N LEU A 140 -2.18 18.29 -10.78
CA LEU A 140 -3.22 19.33 -10.64
C LEU A 140 -3.76 19.43 -9.20
N ARG A 141 -2.99 18.99 -8.21
CA ARG A 141 -3.32 19.06 -6.80
C ARG A 141 -2.81 20.34 -6.18
N LEU A 142 -3.51 20.83 -5.16
CA LEU A 142 -3.04 22.00 -4.41
C LEU A 142 -1.77 21.62 -3.61
N PRO A 143 -0.68 22.40 -3.72
CA PRO A 143 0.64 22.03 -3.18
C PRO A 143 0.75 22.23 -1.66
N HIS A 144 -0.33 22.11 -0.88
CA HIS A 144 -0.38 22.52 0.52
C HIS A 144 -0.58 21.39 1.52
N SER A 145 -0.72 20.14 1.07
CA SER A 145 -0.93 18.99 1.97
C SER A 145 0.23 18.01 1.92
N THR A 146 0.51 17.38 3.06
CA THR A 146 1.46 16.27 3.14
C THR A 146 1.01 15.09 2.27
N SER A 147 -0.29 14.88 2.18
CA SER A 147 -0.90 13.86 1.32
C SER A 147 -0.65 14.10 -0.17
N GLY A 148 -0.76 15.35 -0.60
CA GLY A 148 -0.40 15.74 -1.97
C GLY A 148 1.06 15.45 -2.28
N LEU A 149 1.98 15.84 -1.39
CA LEU A 149 3.41 15.53 -1.52
C LEU A 149 3.65 14.02 -1.70
N PHE A 150 3.00 13.19 -0.87
CA PHE A 150 3.16 11.73 -1.00
C PHE A 150 2.63 11.16 -2.29
N ALA A 151 1.46 11.60 -2.72
CA ALA A 151 0.89 11.15 -3.96
C ALA A 151 1.79 11.52 -5.16
N ASP A 152 2.34 12.72 -5.15
CA ASP A 152 3.22 13.19 -6.21
C ASP A 152 4.57 12.46 -6.20
N LEU A 153 5.17 12.28 -5.03
CA LEU A 153 6.39 11.49 -4.90
C LEU A 153 6.20 10.02 -5.30
N THR A 154 5.04 9.43 -4.96
CA THR A 154 4.70 8.07 -5.37
C THR A 154 4.63 7.98 -6.90
N GLY A 155 3.99 8.96 -7.54
CA GLY A 155 3.89 9.02 -9.00
C GLY A 155 5.26 9.23 -9.67
N LEU A 156 6.06 10.21 -9.22
CA LEU A 156 7.41 10.45 -9.74
C LEU A 156 8.31 9.22 -9.59
N SER A 157 8.28 8.61 -8.39
CA SER A 157 9.04 7.39 -8.11
C SER A 157 8.57 6.22 -8.98
N PHE A 158 7.26 6.09 -9.21
CA PHE A 158 6.70 5.08 -10.11
C PHE A 158 7.27 5.21 -11.53
N TYR A 159 7.18 6.39 -12.13
CA TYR A 159 7.68 6.61 -13.49
C TYR A 159 9.19 6.41 -13.58
N HIS A 160 9.97 6.96 -12.67
CA HIS A 160 11.41 6.80 -12.65
C HIS A 160 11.84 5.32 -12.61
N ARG A 161 11.17 4.52 -11.79
CA ARG A 161 11.45 3.08 -11.66
C ARG A 161 10.94 2.28 -12.84
N LEU A 162 9.75 2.60 -13.35
CA LEU A 162 9.22 1.98 -14.55
C LEU A 162 10.17 2.21 -15.73
N PHE A 163 10.65 3.42 -15.92
CA PHE A 163 11.58 3.77 -16.97
C PHE A 163 12.91 3.02 -16.83
N SER A 164 13.49 3.02 -15.64
CA SER A 164 14.71 2.27 -15.32
C SER A 164 14.53 0.77 -15.58
N TRP A 165 13.40 0.22 -15.13
CA TRP A 165 13.09 -1.19 -15.36
C TRP A 165 12.93 -1.53 -16.83
N LEU A 166 12.22 -0.71 -17.59
CA LEU A 166 11.99 -0.96 -19.03
C LEU A 166 13.28 -1.02 -19.82
N ILE A 167 14.25 -0.15 -19.53
CA ILE A 167 15.55 -0.14 -20.20
C ILE A 167 16.59 -1.09 -19.57
N GLY A 168 16.24 -1.72 -18.42
CA GLY A 168 17.13 -2.67 -17.73
C GLY A 168 18.34 -2.04 -17.05
N GLU A 169 18.33 -0.72 -16.84
CA GLU A 169 19.43 0.06 -16.28
C GLU A 169 18.88 1.15 -15.36
N ALA A 170 19.52 1.34 -14.19
CA ALA A 170 19.12 2.42 -13.28
C ALA A 170 19.41 3.79 -13.91
N ILE A 171 18.36 4.62 -14.04
CA ILE A 171 18.51 5.99 -14.53
C ILE A 171 18.99 6.85 -13.36
N PRO A 172 20.18 7.48 -13.45
CA PRO A 172 20.66 8.35 -12.38
C PRO A 172 19.86 9.65 -12.34
N ILE A 173 19.37 10.02 -11.17
CA ILE A 173 18.75 11.32 -10.91
C ILE A 173 19.37 11.97 -9.67
N ALA A 174 19.46 13.29 -9.64
CA ALA A 174 19.94 14.02 -8.49
C ALA A 174 18.92 14.02 -7.33
N GLY A 175 17.64 13.87 -7.66
CA GLY A 175 16.53 13.86 -6.71
C GLY A 175 15.21 14.10 -7.40
N TYR A 176 14.13 14.10 -6.61
CA TYR A 176 12.79 14.49 -7.06
C TYR A 176 12.57 15.97 -6.69
N ALA A 177 12.30 16.77 -7.69
CA ALA A 177 11.89 18.16 -7.55
C ALA A 177 10.39 18.23 -7.28
N VAL A 178 9.98 18.99 -6.27
CA VAL A 178 8.58 19.13 -5.86
C VAL A 178 8.23 20.56 -5.51
N THR A 179 6.99 20.95 -5.78
CA THR A 179 6.48 22.32 -5.51
C THR A 179 6.27 22.61 -4.02
N TYR A 180 6.23 21.58 -3.22
CA TYR A 180 5.91 21.63 -1.79
C TYR A 180 7.00 22.31 -0.97
N GLU A 181 6.60 22.90 0.16
CA GLU A 181 7.54 23.31 1.21
C GLU A 181 8.08 22.06 1.93
N HIS A 182 9.23 22.22 2.58
CA HIS A 182 9.82 21.16 3.38
C HIS A 182 8.83 20.70 4.47
N ARG A 183 8.42 19.44 4.39
CA ARG A 183 7.50 18.82 5.34
C ARG A 183 7.95 17.40 5.67
N GLY A 184 7.72 16.99 6.90
CA GLY A 184 8.00 15.64 7.35
C GLY A 184 9.48 15.37 7.66
N ASN A 185 9.76 14.12 8.02
CA ASN A 185 11.10 13.67 8.34
C ASN A 185 11.87 13.33 7.06
N THR A 186 12.89 14.12 6.74
CA THR A 186 13.74 13.94 5.55
C THR A 186 14.34 12.54 5.45
N GLU A 187 14.75 11.94 6.58
CA GLU A 187 15.32 10.59 6.60
C GLU A 187 14.29 9.53 6.18
N THR A 188 13.06 9.66 6.64
CA THR A 188 11.98 8.75 6.27
C THR A 188 11.63 8.87 4.78
N LEU A 189 11.57 10.09 4.24
CA LEU A 189 11.31 10.32 2.83
C LEU A 189 12.46 9.77 1.96
N LEU A 190 13.72 9.99 2.38
CA LEU A 190 14.87 9.43 1.69
C LEU A 190 14.86 7.89 1.69
N ARG A 191 14.47 7.27 2.80
CA ARG A 191 14.34 5.80 2.89
C ARG A 191 13.23 5.25 1.99
N LEU A 192 12.12 5.98 1.84
CA LEU A 192 11.00 5.54 1.00
C LEU A 192 11.27 5.68 -0.49
N PHE A 193 11.78 6.84 -0.87
CA PHE A 193 11.93 7.20 -2.27
C PHE A 193 13.37 7.01 -2.79
N HIS A 194 14.31 6.73 -1.89
CA HIS A 194 15.74 6.45 -2.16
C HIS A 194 16.51 7.57 -2.88
N HIS A 195 15.88 8.72 -3.03
CA HIS A 195 16.48 9.90 -3.65
C HIS A 195 16.19 11.15 -2.82
N PRO A 196 17.11 12.14 -2.82
CA PRO A 196 16.88 13.43 -2.19
C PRO A 196 15.63 14.14 -2.75
N LEU A 197 15.02 14.99 -1.94
CA LEU A 197 13.92 15.84 -2.35
C LEU A 197 14.39 17.28 -2.48
N LEU A 198 14.08 17.89 -3.63
CA LEU A 198 14.33 19.29 -3.93
C LEU A 198 13.00 20.04 -3.79
N TYR A 199 12.84 20.71 -2.67
CA TYR A 199 11.62 21.44 -2.33
C TYR A 199 11.53 22.81 -3.01
N ARG A 200 10.33 23.40 -3.04
CA ARG A 200 10.05 24.75 -3.56
C ARG A 200 10.45 24.93 -5.01
N GLN A 201 10.30 23.91 -5.82
CA GLN A 201 10.56 23.97 -7.25
C GLN A 201 9.32 24.48 -8.00
N GLN A 202 9.50 24.92 -9.26
CA GLN A 202 8.40 25.44 -10.09
C GLN A 202 7.43 24.35 -10.56
N GLY A 203 7.79 23.06 -10.46
CA GLY A 203 6.97 21.92 -10.85
C GLY A 203 7.48 20.63 -10.24
N ASN A 204 6.64 19.59 -10.29
CA ASN A 204 7.03 18.26 -9.85
C ASN A 204 7.73 17.54 -11.02
N HIS A 205 9.01 17.22 -10.86
CA HIS A 205 9.79 16.60 -11.92
C HIS A 205 11.00 15.83 -11.39
N PHE A 206 11.62 15.05 -12.26
CA PHE A 206 12.99 14.58 -12.08
C PHE A 206 13.80 14.80 -13.37
N ARG A 207 15.08 15.05 -13.19
CA ARG A 207 16.04 15.32 -14.27
C ARG A 207 17.02 14.16 -14.39
N PHE A 208 17.30 13.75 -15.64
CA PHE A 208 18.24 12.69 -15.96
C PHE A 208 18.96 12.98 -17.30
N PRO A 209 20.14 12.37 -17.57
CA PRO A 209 20.87 12.61 -18.81
C PRO A 209 20.07 12.20 -20.05
N ALA A 210 19.95 13.11 -21.03
CA ALA A 210 19.12 12.90 -22.24
C ALA A 210 19.54 11.67 -23.06
N ARG A 211 20.81 11.20 -22.94
CA ARG A 211 21.27 9.96 -23.61
C ARG A 211 20.45 8.72 -23.24
N TYR A 212 19.74 8.72 -22.11
CA TYR A 212 18.87 7.62 -21.72
C TYR A 212 17.60 7.53 -22.58
N LEU A 213 17.17 8.61 -23.21
CA LEU A 213 15.99 8.65 -24.08
C LEU A 213 16.13 7.68 -25.27
N ALA A 214 17.34 7.53 -25.82
CA ALA A 214 17.63 6.63 -26.93
C ALA A 214 17.81 5.15 -26.51
N LYS A 215 17.81 4.84 -25.20
CA LYS A 215 17.95 3.45 -24.73
C LYS A 215 16.75 2.60 -25.16
N PRO A 216 17.02 1.39 -25.68
CA PRO A 216 15.95 0.48 -26.07
C PRO A 216 15.20 -0.08 -24.89
N VAL A 217 13.91 -0.38 -25.08
CA VAL A 217 13.13 -1.20 -24.16
C VAL A 217 13.60 -2.64 -24.25
N VAL A 218 14.13 -3.19 -23.16
CA VAL A 218 14.72 -4.53 -23.12
C VAL A 218 13.86 -5.55 -22.35
N ARG A 219 12.73 -5.10 -21.82
CA ARG A 219 11.80 -5.96 -21.08
C ARG A 219 10.70 -6.50 -22.00
N SER A 220 10.19 -7.67 -21.66
CA SER A 220 9.13 -8.33 -22.41
C SER A 220 7.79 -8.27 -21.68
N TYR A 221 6.70 -8.43 -22.43
CA TYR A 221 5.34 -8.49 -21.88
C TYR A 221 5.19 -9.53 -20.75
N PRO A 222 5.69 -10.77 -20.83
CA PRO A 222 5.61 -11.70 -19.71
C PRO A 222 6.26 -11.20 -18.42
N ARG A 223 7.40 -10.49 -18.56
CA ARG A 223 8.07 -9.87 -17.41
C ARG A 223 7.29 -8.71 -16.83
N LEU A 224 6.61 -7.94 -17.67
CA LEU A 224 5.72 -6.89 -17.22
C LEU A 224 4.52 -7.46 -16.42
N VAL A 225 3.90 -8.55 -16.90
CA VAL A 225 2.80 -9.20 -16.19
C VAL A 225 3.24 -9.69 -14.79
N GLU A 226 4.46 -10.22 -14.67
CA GLU A 226 5.05 -10.58 -13.38
C GLU A 226 5.19 -9.34 -12.46
N LEU A 227 5.72 -8.25 -12.98
CA LEU A 227 5.88 -6.99 -12.25
C LEU A 227 4.53 -6.44 -11.75
N LEU A 228 3.53 -6.37 -12.62
CA LEU A 228 2.23 -5.77 -12.31
C LEU A 228 1.41 -6.55 -11.26
N ARG A 229 1.66 -7.83 -11.07
CA ARG A 229 1.04 -8.61 -9.99
C ARG A 229 1.44 -8.12 -8.59
N LEU A 230 2.60 -7.53 -8.49
CA LEU A 230 3.20 -7.07 -7.24
C LEU A 230 3.11 -5.55 -7.09
N PHE A 231 2.79 -4.87 -8.18
CA PHE A 231 2.65 -3.43 -8.27
C PHE A 231 1.45 -2.91 -7.42
N PRO A 232 1.57 -1.72 -6.80
CA PRO A 232 2.65 -0.72 -6.92
C PRO A 232 3.82 -0.87 -5.93
N PHE A 233 3.85 -1.91 -5.12
CA PHE A 233 4.63 -1.95 -3.89
C PHE A 233 6.08 -2.42 -4.05
N ASP A 234 6.38 -3.22 -5.06
CA ASP A 234 7.74 -3.68 -5.30
C ASP A 234 8.64 -2.60 -5.87
N LEU A 235 8.06 -1.69 -6.65
CA LEU A 235 8.82 -0.55 -7.15
C LEU A 235 9.31 0.37 -6.01
N MET A 236 8.75 0.29 -4.81
CA MET A 236 9.18 1.10 -3.66
C MET A 236 10.28 0.43 -2.81
N ARG A 237 10.61 -0.83 -3.04
CA ARG A 237 11.51 -1.61 -2.17
C ARG A 237 12.98 -1.57 -2.57
N ASP A 238 13.32 -1.45 -3.86
CA ASP A 238 14.71 -1.49 -4.31
C ASP A 238 14.98 -0.50 -5.45
N PRO A 239 15.91 0.47 -5.25
CA PRO A 239 16.29 1.42 -6.30
C PRO A 239 17.04 0.78 -7.45
N SER A 240 17.65 -0.39 -7.29
CA SER A 240 18.37 -1.09 -8.36
C SER A 240 17.42 -1.69 -9.40
N GLY A 241 16.11 -1.75 -9.10
CA GLY A 241 15.13 -2.42 -9.95
C GLY A 241 15.37 -3.93 -10.04
N GLU A 242 16.19 -4.48 -9.16
CA GLU A 242 16.38 -5.92 -9.05
C GLU A 242 15.10 -6.54 -8.49
N PHE A 243 14.49 -7.35 -9.30
CA PHE A 243 13.35 -8.15 -8.92
C PHE A 243 13.83 -9.29 -8.02
N HIS A 244 13.57 -9.16 -6.72
CA HIS A 244 13.81 -10.25 -5.79
C HIS A 244 12.74 -11.32 -5.93
N PHE A 245 13.08 -12.40 -6.61
CA PHE A 245 12.18 -13.50 -6.90
C PHE A 245 11.61 -14.13 -5.63
N ALA A 246 12.43 -14.23 -4.57
CA ALA A 246 12.01 -14.71 -3.25
C ALA A 246 10.92 -13.83 -2.61
N GLU A 247 11.01 -12.51 -2.73
CA GLU A 247 10.01 -11.58 -2.18
C GLU A 247 8.67 -11.69 -2.91
N ALA A 248 8.70 -11.83 -4.23
CA ALA A 248 7.50 -12.06 -5.03
C ALA A 248 6.76 -13.34 -4.60
N ILE A 249 7.51 -14.40 -4.37
CA ILE A 249 6.97 -15.67 -3.87
C ILE A 249 6.40 -15.51 -2.47
N GLU A 250 7.10 -14.81 -1.59
CA GLU A 250 6.63 -14.51 -0.23
C GLU A 250 5.30 -13.75 -0.24
N HIS A 251 5.17 -12.74 -1.11
CA HIS A 251 3.93 -12.00 -1.27
C HIS A 251 2.77 -12.90 -1.75
N LEU A 252 2.99 -13.73 -2.77
CA LEU A 252 1.97 -14.65 -3.27
C LEU A 252 1.49 -15.63 -2.19
N ILE A 253 2.43 -16.20 -1.43
CA ILE A 253 2.11 -17.14 -0.34
C ILE A 253 1.30 -16.42 0.75
N ASN A 254 1.69 -15.21 1.15
CA ASN A 254 0.97 -14.43 2.16
C ASN A 254 -0.46 -14.09 1.71
N THR A 255 -0.63 -13.70 0.43
CA THR A 255 -1.95 -13.40 -0.13
C THR A 255 -2.86 -14.62 -0.11
N GLN A 256 -2.35 -15.81 -0.45
CA GLN A 256 -3.13 -17.06 -0.41
C GLN A 256 -3.46 -17.48 1.03
N LEU A 257 -2.48 -17.41 1.93
CA LEU A 257 -2.71 -17.70 3.35
C LEU A 257 -3.75 -16.76 3.98
N ALA A 258 -3.73 -15.47 3.65
CA ALA A 258 -4.72 -14.50 4.12
C ALA A 258 -6.14 -14.83 3.65
N ARG A 259 -6.28 -15.44 2.47
CA ARG A 259 -7.57 -15.95 1.93
C ARG A 259 -7.96 -17.30 2.49
N GLY A 260 -7.14 -17.93 3.34
CA GLY A 260 -7.37 -19.28 3.85
C GLY A 260 -7.12 -20.39 2.82
N GLU A 261 -6.42 -20.08 1.74
CA GLU A 261 -6.07 -21.04 0.70
C GLU A 261 -4.86 -21.89 1.09
N THR A 262 -4.67 -23.01 0.42
CA THR A 262 -3.54 -23.90 0.66
C THR A 262 -2.24 -23.28 0.17
N VAL A 263 -1.15 -23.54 0.90
CA VAL A 263 0.18 -23.04 0.52
C VAL A 263 0.62 -23.66 -0.81
N PRO A 264 0.95 -22.86 -1.84
CA PRO A 264 1.16 -23.35 -3.20
C PRO A 264 2.40 -24.25 -3.32
N THR A 265 2.34 -25.21 -4.22
CA THR A 265 3.46 -26.10 -4.57
C THR A 265 4.48 -25.37 -5.47
N VAL A 266 5.68 -25.96 -5.63
CA VAL A 266 6.67 -25.46 -6.60
C VAL A 266 6.07 -25.37 -8.01
N ALA A 267 5.31 -26.39 -8.43
CA ALA A 267 4.72 -26.42 -9.76
C ALA A 267 3.70 -25.30 -9.96
N GLN A 268 2.84 -25.07 -8.97
CA GLN A 268 1.86 -23.98 -9.02
C GLN A 268 2.53 -22.60 -9.07
N LEU A 269 3.55 -22.37 -8.24
CA LEU A 269 4.31 -21.12 -8.27
C LEU A 269 5.08 -20.96 -9.60
N ALA A 270 5.73 -22.01 -10.07
CA ALA A 270 6.43 -21.98 -11.36
C ALA A 270 5.48 -21.63 -12.52
N ASN A 271 4.25 -22.19 -12.50
CA ASN A 271 3.22 -21.83 -13.49
C ASN A 271 2.79 -20.37 -13.40
N VAL A 272 2.65 -19.81 -12.19
CA VAL A 272 2.33 -18.39 -11.99
C VAL A 272 3.38 -17.50 -12.66
N PHE A 273 4.66 -17.89 -12.60
CA PHE A 273 5.77 -17.16 -13.23
C PHE A 273 6.06 -17.60 -14.66
N ASN A 274 5.29 -18.54 -15.21
CA ASN A 274 5.47 -19.11 -16.55
C ASN A 274 6.89 -19.64 -16.82
N ILE A 275 7.45 -20.35 -15.83
CA ILE A 275 8.78 -20.97 -15.87
C ILE A 275 8.73 -22.43 -15.45
N SER A 276 9.78 -23.19 -15.79
CA SER A 276 9.90 -24.58 -15.32
C SER A 276 10.20 -24.63 -13.82
N SER A 277 9.80 -25.73 -13.15
CA SER A 277 10.16 -25.97 -11.76
C SER A 277 11.67 -25.98 -11.50
N ALA A 278 12.47 -26.37 -12.50
CA ALA A 278 13.93 -26.32 -12.41
C ALA A 278 14.45 -24.87 -12.42
N THR A 279 13.93 -24.05 -13.35
CA THR A 279 14.25 -22.61 -13.41
C THR A 279 13.82 -21.88 -12.15
N PHE A 280 12.63 -22.25 -11.57
CA PHE A 280 12.14 -21.70 -10.33
C PHE A 280 13.12 -21.95 -9.17
N ARG A 281 13.57 -23.22 -9.01
CA ARG A 281 14.54 -23.57 -7.95
C ARG A 281 15.88 -22.88 -8.13
N ARG A 282 16.37 -22.78 -9.39
CA ARG A 282 17.63 -22.09 -9.68
C ARG A 282 17.56 -20.62 -9.28
N ARG A 283 16.50 -19.89 -9.65
CA ARG A 283 16.35 -18.48 -9.29
C ARG A 283 16.31 -18.24 -7.79
N LEU A 284 15.66 -19.13 -7.02
CA LEU A 284 15.71 -19.05 -5.56
C LEU A 284 17.12 -19.35 -5.00
N ALA A 285 17.82 -20.29 -5.59
CA ALA A 285 19.19 -20.60 -5.19
C ALA A 285 20.15 -19.44 -5.49
N ASP A 286 19.97 -18.75 -6.63
CA ASP A 286 20.74 -17.55 -6.99
C ASP A 286 20.58 -16.43 -5.94
N GLU A 287 19.41 -16.34 -5.30
CA GLU A 287 19.15 -15.44 -4.16
C GLU A 287 19.48 -16.05 -2.79
N SER A 288 20.10 -17.23 -2.76
CA SER A 288 20.48 -17.94 -1.52
C SER A 288 19.31 -18.23 -0.57
N VAL A 289 18.09 -18.41 -1.10
CA VAL A 289 16.86 -18.66 -0.34
C VAL A 289 16.16 -19.92 -0.85
N SER A 290 15.58 -20.72 0.05
CA SER A 290 14.74 -21.86 -0.33
C SER A 290 13.24 -21.53 -0.23
N LEU A 291 12.40 -22.20 -1.06
CA LEU A 291 10.95 -22.09 -0.93
C LEU A 291 10.45 -22.57 0.44
N ARG A 292 11.15 -23.50 1.06
CA ARG A 292 10.84 -23.97 2.41
C ARG A 292 10.98 -22.84 3.42
N ASP A 293 12.06 -22.08 3.36
CA ASP A 293 12.33 -20.96 4.26
C ASP A 293 11.31 -19.84 4.08
N ILE A 294 10.93 -19.57 2.82
CA ILE A 294 9.89 -18.57 2.53
C ILE A 294 8.56 -19.02 3.15
N LYS A 295 8.13 -20.26 2.90
CA LYS A 295 6.88 -20.81 3.46
C LYS A 295 6.88 -20.78 4.99
N GLU A 296 8.01 -21.07 5.60
CA GLU A 296 8.17 -21.06 7.05
C GLU A 296 8.03 -19.64 7.61
N ARG A 297 8.70 -18.65 7.00
CA ARG A 297 8.54 -17.22 7.37
C ARG A 297 7.11 -16.75 7.27
N CYS A 298 6.42 -17.05 6.15
CA CYS A 298 5.02 -16.67 5.95
C CYS A 298 4.10 -17.28 7.02
N ARG A 299 4.24 -18.59 7.27
CA ARG A 299 3.46 -19.29 8.29
C ARG A 299 3.72 -18.76 9.70
N ARG A 300 4.98 -18.50 10.04
CA ARG A 300 5.37 -17.92 11.33
C ARG A 300 4.71 -16.57 11.55
N ARG A 301 4.77 -15.68 10.54
CA ARG A 301 4.15 -14.34 10.61
C ARG A 301 2.64 -14.45 10.84
N LEU A 302 1.94 -15.20 10.01
CA LEU A 302 0.50 -15.36 10.15
C LEU A 302 0.12 -16.06 11.47
N ALA A 303 0.94 -17.00 11.97
CA ALA A 303 0.74 -17.62 13.27
C ALA A 303 0.75 -16.59 14.41
N MET A 304 1.72 -15.65 14.38
CA MET A 304 1.80 -14.58 15.38
C MET A 304 0.56 -13.68 15.35
N GLU A 305 0.06 -13.35 14.15
CA GLU A 305 -1.15 -12.54 13.98
C GLU A 305 -2.40 -13.28 14.50
N LEU A 306 -2.56 -14.57 14.14
CA LEU A 306 -3.69 -15.38 14.57
C LEU A 306 -3.68 -15.71 16.08
N LEU A 307 -2.52 -15.63 16.72
CA LEU A 307 -2.35 -15.83 18.16
C LEU A 307 -2.30 -14.51 18.95
N ALA A 308 -2.53 -13.37 18.31
CA ALA A 308 -2.56 -12.07 18.97
C ALA A 308 -3.58 -12.01 20.12
N PRO A 309 -3.40 -11.09 21.10
CA PRO A 309 -4.34 -10.89 22.20
C PRO A 309 -5.75 -10.63 21.70
N GLY A 310 -6.74 -11.26 22.32
CA GLY A 310 -8.14 -11.17 21.88
C GLY A 310 -8.57 -12.18 20.81
N SER A 311 -7.65 -12.91 20.21
CA SER A 311 -7.99 -14.00 19.28
C SER A 311 -8.66 -15.16 20.01
N ARG A 312 -9.88 -15.52 19.58
CA ARG A 312 -10.65 -16.67 20.10
C ARG A 312 -10.44 -17.96 19.32
N LEU A 313 -9.57 -17.96 18.31
CA LEU A 313 -9.33 -19.13 17.48
C LEU A 313 -8.69 -20.26 18.30
N LYS A 314 -9.22 -21.49 18.11
CA LYS A 314 -8.61 -22.69 18.67
C LYS A 314 -7.30 -22.97 17.97
N ILE A 315 -6.35 -23.61 18.66
CA ILE A 315 -5.04 -23.96 18.05
C ILE A 315 -5.20 -24.86 16.83
N ALA A 316 -6.23 -25.72 16.81
CA ALA A 316 -6.54 -26.55 15.65
C ALA A 316 -6.98 -25.71 14.44
N GLU A 317 -7.79 -24.67 14.64
CA GLU A 317 -8.22 -23.76 13.59
C GLU A 317 -7.06 -22.93 13.05
N VAL A 318 -6.15 -22.48 13.93
CA VAL A 318 -4.92 -21.81 13.53
C VAL A 318 -4.05 -22.74 12.67
N ALA A 319 -3.89 -24.01 13.07
CA ALA A 319 -3.14 -25.00 12.30
C ALA A 319 -3.69 -25.17 10.89
N ILE A 320 -5.02 -25.33 10.75
CA ILE A 320 -5.69 -25.46 9.45
C ILE A 320 -5.45 -24.22 8.58
N ARG A 321 -5.64 -23.02 9.11
CA ARG A 321 -5.41 -21.75 8.37
C ARG A 321 -3.98 -21.56 7.90
N LEU A 322 -3.02 -22.12 8.64
CA LEU A 322 -1.61 -22.13 8.27
C LEU A 322 -1.23 -23.26 7.29
N GLY A 323 -2.19 -24.10 6.90
CA GLY A 323 -1.97 -25.23 6.00
C GLY A 323 -1.15 -26.36 6.63
N PHE A 324 -1.30 -26.60 7.95
CA PHE A 324 -0.78 -27.79 8.63
C PHE A 324 -1.84 -28.91 8.58
N GLY A 325 -1.38 -30.15 8.44
CA GLY A 325 -2.29 -31.31 8.45
C GLY A 325 -3.00 -31.53 9.79
N ASP A 326 -2.35 -31.14 10.90
CA ASP A 326 -2.92 -31.24 12.23
C ASP A 326 -2.30 -30.22 13.22
N ALA A 327 -2.94 -30.06 14.38
CA ALA A 327 -2.50 -29.16 15.44
C ALA A 327 -1.16 -29.59 16.09
N ARG A 328 -0.80 -30.88 16.02
CA ARG A 328 0.46 -31.40 16.59
C ARG A 328 1.65 -30.98 15.73
N ALA A 329 1.51 -31.06 14.41
CA ALA A 329 2.51 -30.59 13.47
C ALA A 329 2.74 -29.08 13.62
N PHE A 330 1.67 -28.29 13.73
CA PHE A 330 1.75 -26.86 13.98
C PHE A 330 2.48 -26.55 15.31
N ARG A 331 2.10 -27.21 16.42
CA ARG A 331 2.75 -26.98 17.71
C ARG A 331 4.25 -27.21 17.65
N ARG A 332 4.69 -28.31 17.00
CA ARG A 332 6.14 -28.60 16.84
C ARG A 332 6.85 -27.49 16.06
N ALA A 333 6.28 -27.08 14.92
CA ALA A 333 6.85 -26.00 14.12
C ALA A 333 6.87 -24.68 14.88
N PHE A 334 5.81 -24.33 15.60
CA PHE A 334 5.73 -23.09 16.37
C PHE A 334 6.75 -23.03 17.50
N VAL A 335 7.00 -24.15 18.21
CA VAL A 335 8.06 -24.24 19.22
C VAL A 335 9.45 -24.06 18.59
N GLN A 336 9.69 -24.63 17.40
CA GLN A 336 10.94 -24.37 16.68
C GLN A 336 11.15 -22.89 16.32
N TRP A 337 10.06 -22.17 16.01
CA TRP A 337 10.11 -20.76 15.60
C TRP A 337 10.27 -19.79 16.77
N THR A 338 9.76 -20.13 17.95
CA THR A 338 9.53 -19.16 19.04
C THR A 338 10.04 -19.63 20.39
N GLU A 339 10.53 -20.87 20.49
CA GLU A 339 10.96 -21.55 21.72
C GLU A 339 9.85 -21.69 22.77
N ARG A 340 8.58 -21.38 22.39
CA ARG A 340 7.40 -21.43 23.25
C ARG A 340 6.26 -22.17 22.58
N SER A 341 5.37 -22.78 23.39
CA SER A 341 4.15 -23.34 22.83
C SER A 341 3.18 -22.23 22.38
N PRO A 342 2.29 -22.48 21.40
CA PRO A 342 1.28 -21.49 20.95
C PRO A 342 0.41 -20.96 22.10
N ASN A 343 0.05 -21.82 23.06
CA ASN A 343 -0.73 -21.39 24.22
C ASN A 343 0.09 -20.52 25.17
N ALA A 344 1.33 -20.89 25.48
CA ALA A 344 2.22 -20.08 26.31
C ALA A 344 2.49 -18.72 25.67
N HIS A 345 2.64 -18.67 24.34
CA HIS A 345 2.79 -17.42 23.61
C HIS A 345 1.56 -16.52 23.75
N ARG A 346 0.35 -17.06 23.54
CA ARG A 346 -0.92 -16.35 23.71
C ARG A 346 -1.09 -15.81 25.12
N THR A 347 -0.78 -16.60 26.13
CA THR A 347 -0.87 -16.19 27.54
C THR A 347 0.14 -15.08 27.86
N ALA A 348 1.37 -15.19 27.39
CA ALA A 348 2.39 -14.15 27.59
C ALA A 348 1.99 -12.81 26.97
N LEU A 349 1.41 -12.83 25.78
CA LEU A 349 0.88 -11.62 25.14
C LEU A 349 -0.32 -11.02 25.88
N ALA A 350 -1.21 -11.85 26.44
CA ALA A 350 -2.34 -11.38 27.24
C ALA A 350 -1.90 -10.71 28.56
N HIS A 351 -0.83 -11.19 29.16
CA HIS A 351 -0.24 -10.58 30.37
C HIS A 351 0.60 -9.33 30.10
N ALA A 352 1.09 -9.15 28.87
CA ALA A 352 1.87 -7.99 28.47
C ALA A 352 0.99 -6.75 28.19
N LEU A 353 -0.33 -6.91 28.04
CA LEU A 353 -1.27 -5.79 27.96
C LEU A 353 -1.53 -5.28 29.38
N PRO A 354 -1.39 -3.96 29.67
CA PRO A 354 -1.80 -3.40 30.93
C PRO A 354 -3.30 -3.69 31.13
N GLN A 355 -3.63 -4.39 32.25
CA GLN A 355 -5.01 -4.53 32.67
C GLN A 355 -5.52 -3.12 32.97
N ALA A 356 -6.31 -2.55 32.08
CA ALA A 356 -7.13 -1.40 32.42
C ALA A 356 -8.06 -1.87 33.53
N SER A 357 -7.77 -1.44 34.74
CA SER A 357 -8.54 -1.69 35.96
C SER A 357 -9.97 -1.17 35.77
N CYS A 358 -10.88 -2.09 35.48
CA CYS A 358 -12.32 -1.86 35.54
C CYS A 358 -12.73 -2.06 36.97
N SER A 359 -12.38 -1.09 37.84
CA SER A 359 -12.81 -1.03 39.24
C SER A 359 -12.78 0.43 39.65
N GLU A 360 -13.93 1.10 39.46
CA GLU A 360 -14.43 2.21 40.21
C GLU A 360 -15.46 3.00 39.38
N ALA A 361 -16.67 2.52 39.31
CA ALA A 361 -17.86 3.37 39.11
C ALA A 361 -19.15 2.57 39.41
N LEU A 362 -19.24 2.07 40.66
CA LEU A 362 -20.50 1.70 41.25
C LEU A 362 -20.63 2.52 42.54
N GLY A 363 -21.05 3.75 42.40
CA GLY A 363 -21.30 4.65 43.50
C GLY A 363 -22.35 5.69 43.12
N ALA A 364 -23.58 5.46 43.61
CA ALA A 364 -24.60 6.45 43.90
C ALA A 364 -25.30 7.17 42.73
N ALA A 365 -26.42 6.64 42.32
CA ALA A 365 -27.51 7.44 41.74
C ALA A 365 -28.41 7.99 42.84
N PRO A 366 -28.78 9.27 42.87
CA PRO A 366 -29.95 9.73 43.60
C PRO A 366 -31.18 9.60 42.71
N ARG A 367 -32.20 8.94 43.32
CA ARG A 367 -33.58 8.91 42.83
C ARG A 367 -34.15 10.32 42.83
N SER A 368 -34.69 10.78 41.75
CA SER A 368 -35.69 11.84 41.75
C SER A 368 -36.84 11.52 40.81
N GLN A 369 -37.97 11.73 41.36
CA GLN A 369 -39.38 11.45 41.07
C GLN A 369 -39.83 11.91 39.68
N VAL A 370 -40.70 11.10 39.10
CA VAL A 370 -41.62 11.41 37.99
C VAL A 370 -42.73 12.30 38.50
N PRO A 371 -43.26 13.26 37.70
CA PRO A 371 -44.68 13.27 37.46
C PRO A 371 -45.03 13.30 35.97
N GLY A 372 -46.03 12.50 35.64
CA GLY A 372 -46.60 12.36 34.33
C GLY A 372 -47.38 13.58 33.85
N ARG A 373 -47.49 13.67 32.54
CA ARG A 373 -48.68 14.24 31.81
C ARG A 373 -48.66 13.82 30.36
N ARG A 374 -49.67 13.03 29.99
CA ARG A 374 -50.66 13.12 28.90
C ARG A 374 -50.19 13.58 27.54
N SER A 375 -50.40 12.68 26.60
CA SER A 375 -50.52 12.92 25.14
C SER A 375 -51.66 13.93 24.84
N PRO A 376 -51.61 14.61 23.69
CA PRO A 376 -52.70 14.44 22.77
C PRO A 376 -52.24 14.20 21.31
N HIS A 377 -53.07 13.44 20.64
CA HIS A 377 -53.21 13.24 19.22
C HIS A 377 -53.33 14.58 18.44
N THR A 378 -52.79 14.61 17.25
CA THR A 378 -53.52 15.09 16.02
C THR A 378 -52.60 15.03 14.78
N PRO A 379 -53.15 15.23 13.59
CA PRO A 379 -53.04 14.19 12.54
C PRO A 379 -52.22 14.66 11.31
N SER A 380 -51.93 13.68 10.48
CA SER A 380 -51.41 13.82 9.12
C SER A 380 -52.26 14.72 8.22
N PRO A 381 -51.70 15.49 7.31
CA PRO A 381 -52.44 15.86 6.13
C PRO A 381 -51.88 15.24 4.85
N ALA A 382 -52.82 14.96 4.00
CA ALA A 382 -52.85 14.28 2.73
C ALA A 382 -52.06 14.94 1.60
N ILE A 383 -51.67 14.09 0.65
CA ILE A 383 -51.20 14.38 -0.70
C ILE A 383 -52.34 14.87 -1.57
N PRO A 384 -52.11 15.80 -2.49
CA PRO A 384 -52.91 15.84 -3.70
C PRO A 384 -52.12 15.47 -4.96
N ALA A 385 -52.66 14.52 -5.69
CA ALA A 385 -52.34 14.23 -7.07
C ALA A 385 -53.09 15.18 -8.01
N THR A 386 -52.39 15.64 -9.03
CA THR A 386 -52.94 16.09 -10.33
C THR A 386 -51.76 16.32 -11.25
N SER A 387 -51.72 16.11 -12.52
CA SER A 387 -52.59 15.53 -13.57
C SER A 387 -51.76 15.50 -14.86
N ARG A 388 -52.11 14.58 -15.72
CA ARG A 388 -51.59 14.30 -17.05
C ARG A 388 -51.51 15.52 -17.97
N GLY A 389 -50.53 15.53 -18.89
CA GLY A 389 -50.51 16.34 -20.09
C GLY A 389 -49.42 15.93 -21.06
N SER A 390 -49.74 15.07 -22.01
CA SER A 390 -49.02 14.85 -23.29
C SER A 390 -49.80 15.54 -24.40
N PRO A 391 -49.33 15.52 -25.68
CA PRO A 391 -48.05 15.85 -26.29
C PRO A 391 -48.24 16.91 -27.41
N SER A 392 -47.19 17.51 -27.93
CA SER A 392 -47.26 18.20 -29.24
C SER A 392 -45.99 17.96 -30.06
N LYS A 393 -46.23 17.35 -31.21
CA LYS A 393 -45.39 17.25 -32.40
C LYS A 393 -45.06 18.63 -32.96
N ARG A 394 -43.86 18.86 -33.44
CA ARG A 394 -43.60 19.46 -34.79
C ARG A 394 -42.12 19.27 -35.18
N GLN A 395 -41.94 18.62 -36.28
CA GLN A 395 -40.82 18.66 -37.23
C GLN A 395 -41.02 19.84 -38.22
N PRO A 396 -40.14 19.98 -39.24
CA PRO A 396 -38.74 20.42 -39.30
C PRO A 396 -38.61 21.63 -40.29
N SER A 397 -37.45 22.20 -40.39
CA SER A 397 -36.88 22.71 -41.67
C SER A 397 -35.63 23.59 -41.48
N ARG A 398 -34.67 23.26 -42.09
CA ARG A 398 -33.58 23.58 -43.03
C ARG A 398 -32.22 23.36 -42.45
#